data_3bb1c0c4d5b720800f6f12ee44562118
#
_entry.id   3bb1c0c4d5b720800f6f12ee44562118
#
_cell.length_a   1.000
_cell.length_b   1.000
_cell.length_c   1.000
_cell.angle_alpha   90.00
_cell.angle_beta   90.00
_cell.angle_gamma   90.00
#
_symmetry.space_group_name_H-M   'P 1'
#
loop_
_entity.id
_entity.type
_entity.pdbx_description
1 polymer ?
#
loop_
_entity_poly.entity_id
_entity_poly.type
_entity_poly.pdbx_seq_one_letter_code
_entity_poly.pdbx_strand_id
1 'polypeptide(L)' 'MNYETTEQVDFSTYGKSFQEGLAQLILIDRAFSDQIQEVLSIDFFELKYLRLFVSKIFDYREQYKSHPTSNTMLTVL' A
#
# COMPACT_ATOMS: atom_id res chain seq x y z
N MET A 1 -26.62 -8.52 6.54
CA MET A 1 -25.87 -8.12 6.53
C MET A 1 -25.52 -7.16 6.80
N ASN A 2 -25.01 -6.74 6.89
CA ASN A 2 -24.75 -5.74 7.16
C ASN A 2 -23.97 -5.04 6.51
N TYR A 3 -24.01 -4.13 6.31
CA TYR A 3 -23.36 -3.34 5.60
C TYR A 3 -22.71 -2.37 6.33
N GLU A 4 -22.75 -2.26 7.46
CA GLU A 4 -22.05 -1.41 8.28
C GLU A 4 -20.64 -1.56 8.12
N THR A 5 -20.22 -2.67 7.71
CA THR A 5 -18.81 -2.91 7.50
C THR A 5 -18.26 -2.04 6.40
N THR A 6 -19.09 -1.54 5.53
CA THR A 6 -18.56 -0.75 4.44
C THR A 6 -18.05 0.59 4.91
N GLU A 7 -18.40 0.98 6.12
CA GLU A 7 -17.91 2.23 6.62
C GLU A 7 -16.58 2.10 7.26
N GLN A 8 -16.19 0.89 7.58
CA GLN A 8 -14.92 0.63 8.21
C GLN A 8 -13.94 0.18 7.17
N VAL A 9 -13.50 1.09 6.37
CA VAL A 9 -12.66 0.73 5.24
C VAL A 9 -11.22 0.69 5.70
N ASP A 10 -10.84 -0.41 6.28
CA ASP A 10 -9.46 -0.68 6.60
C ASP A 10 -9.24 -2.18 6.48
N PHE A 11 -8.01 -2.61 6.67
CA PHE A 11 -7.61 -3.98 6.42
C PHE A 11 -7.40 -4.79 7.69
N SER A 12 -7.79 -4.26 8.82
CA SER A 12 -7.54 -4.95 10.09
C SER A 12 -8.24 -6.29 10.17
N THR A 13 -9.40 -6.42 9.52
CA THR A 13 -10.14 -7.68 9.54
C THR A 13 -9.52 -8.75 8.67
N TYR A 14 -8.58 -8.40 7.81
CA TYR A 14 -8.01 -9.37 6.88
C TYR A 14 -6.70 -9.95 7.37
N GLY A 15 -6.15 -9.41 8.45
CA GLY A 15 -4.97 -9.97 9.05
C GLY A 15 -3.68 -9.51 8.40
N LYS A 16 -2.58 -9.92 9.04
CA LYS A 16 -1.26 -9.45 8.69
C LYS A 16 -0.80 -9.94 7.32
N SER A 17 -1.07 -11.22 7.03
CA SER A 17 -0.61 -11.78 5.75
C SER A 17 -1.24 -11.08 4.57
N PHE A 18 -2.51 -10.76 4.67
CA PHE A 18 -3.18 -10.05 3.60
C PHE A 18 -2.55 -8.68 3.40
N GLN A 19 -2.33 -7.97 4.49
CA GLN A 19 -1.78 -6.62 4.42
C GLN A 19 -0.38 -6.62 3.84
N GLU A 20 0.44 -7.57 4.26
CA GLU A 20 1.80 -7.68 3.73
C GLU A 20 1.79 -8.05 2.26
N GLY A 21 0.89 -8.96 1.87
CA GLY A 21 0.76 -9.34 0.47
C GLY A 21 0.32 -8.18 -0.40
N LEU A 22 -0.62 -7.40 0.09
CA LEU A 22 -1.09 -6.24 -0.66
C LEU A 22 0.00 -5.20 -0.82
N ALA A 23 0.74 -4.93 0.25
CA ALA A 23 1.84 -3.97 0.19
C ALA A 23 2.91 -4.44 -0.79
N GLN A 24 3.20 -5.75 -0.81
CA GLN A 24 4.16 -6.29 -1.74
C GLN A 24 3.67 -6.17 -3.18
N LEU A 25 2.39 -6.39 -3.41
CA LEU A 25 1.82 -6.26 -4.74
C LEU A 25 1.92 -4.80 -5.22
N ILE A 26 1.69 -3.86 -4.34
CA ILE A 26 1.84 -2.44 -4.68
C ILE A 26 3.26 -2.16 -5.13
N LEU A 27 4.25 -2.82 -4.54
CA LEU A 27 5.62 -2.61 -4.96
C LEU A 27 5.93 -3.28 -6.30
N ILE A 28 5.54 -4.54 -6.45
CA ILE A 28 6.02 -5.31 -7.61
C ILE A 28 5.17 -5.14 -8.86
N ASP A 29 3.93 -4.69 -8.72
CA ASP A 29 3.02 -4.57 -9.86
C ASP A 29 2.74 -3.09 -10.12
N ARG A 30 3.45 -2.54 -11.09
CA ARG A 30 3.32 -1.12 -11.40
C ARG A 30 1.92 -0.75 -11.86
N ALA A 31 1.32 -1.58 -12.68
CA ALA A 31 -0.02 -1.28 -13.19
C ALA A 31 -1.03 -1.27 -12.07
N PHE A 32 -0.89 -2.19 -11.14
CA PHE A 32 -1.76 -2.22 -9.98
C PHE A 32 -1.57 -0.96 -9.14
N SER A 33 -0.31 -0.55 -8.94
CA SER A 33 -0.02 0.67 -8.18
C SER A 33 -0.62 1.89 -8.83
N ASP A 34 -0.56 1.97 -10.16
CA ASP A 34 -1.15 3.09 -10.87
C ASP A 34 -2.63 3.21 -10.59
N GLN A 35 -3.32 2.09 -10.51
CA GLN A 35 -4.75 2.08 -10.29
C GLN A 35 -5.11 2.32 -8.84
N ILE A 36 -4.38 1.67 -7.94
CA ILE A 36 -4.78 1.69 -6.53
C ILE A 36 -4.39 2.99 -5.85
N GLN A 37 -3.39 3.67 -6.37
CA GLN A 37 -2.86 4.86 -5.71
C GLN A 37 -3.90 5.95 -5.55
N GLU A 38 -4.84 6.01 -6.46
CA GLU A 38 -5.85 7.07 -6.43
C GLU A 38 -6.96 6.80 -5.45
N VAL A 39 -7.16 5.55 -5.06
CA VAL A 39 -8.27 5.20 -4.19
C VAL A 39 -7.83 4.69 -2.84
N LEU A 40 -6.57 4.29 -2.69
CA LEU A 40 -6.09 3.70 -1.46
C LEU A 40 -5.55 4.77 -0.51
N SER A 41 -6.02 4.73 0.73
CA SER A 41 -5.41 5.52 1.78
C SER A 41 -4.44 4.63 2.53
N ILE A 42 -3.25 5.12 2.84
CA ILE A 42 -2.30 4.32 3.60
C ILE A 42 -2.84 3.98 4.98
N ASP A 43 -3.79 4.75 5.46
CA ASP A 43 -4.40 4.48 6.76
C ASP A 43 -5.25 3.22 6.76
N PHE A 44 -5.55 2.65 5.59
CA PHE A 44 -6.25 1.37 5.52
C PHE A 44 -5.42 0.26 6.14
N PHE A 45 -4.09 0.38 6.08
CA PHE A 45 -3.22 -0.62 6.70
C PHE A 45 -3.21 -0.41 8.20
N GLU A 46 -3.43 -1.50 8.92
CA GLU A 46 -3.40 -1.46 10.38
C GLU A 46 -1.96 -1.37 10.89
N LEU A 47 -1.06 -2.06 10.21
CA LEU A 47 0.32 -2.21 10.67
C LEU A 47 1.13 -0.98 10.27
N LYS A 48 1.76 -0.36 11.26
CA LYS A 48 2.49 0.86 11.04
C LYS A 48 3.60 0.73 10.02
N TYR A 49 4.34 -0.37 10.06
CA TYR A 49 5.45 -0.51 9.14
C TYR A 49 4.97 -0.64 7.69
N LEU A 50 3.76 -1.13 7.49
CA LEU A 50 3.20 -1.20 6.14
C LEU A 50 2.73 0.17 5.68
N ARG A 51 2.19 0.97 6.58
CA ARG A 51 1.85 2.35 6.23
C ARG A 51 3.09 3.09 5.77
N LEU A 52 4.18 2.92 6.51
CA LEU A 52 5.42 3.58 6.14
C LEU A 52 5.93 3.06 4.80
N PHE A 53 5.91 1.75 4.62
CA PHE A 53 6.41 1.13 3.40
C PHE A 53 5.64 1.62 2.17
N VAL A 54 4.32 1.59 2.22
CA VAL A 54 3.49 2.00 1.10
C VAL A 54 3.61 3.51 0.86
N SER A 55 3.68 4.27 1.94
CA SER A 55 3.89 5.71 1.84
C SER A 55 5.18 6.04 1.11
N LYS A 56 6.25 5.29 1.40
CA LYS A 56 7.52 5.50 0.72
C LYS A 56 7.43 5.17 -0.77
N ILE A 57 6.66 4.14 -1.12
CA ILE A 57 6.46 3.81 -2.53
C ILE A 57 5.77 4.96 -3.24
N PHE A 58 4.69 5.46 -2.68
CA PHE A 58 3.92 6.52 -3.31
C PHE A 58 4.70 7.83 -3.37
N ASP A 59 5.47 8.13 -2.32
CA ASP A 59 6.31 9.32 -2.31
C ASP A 59 7.36 9.25 -3.39
N TYR A 60 7.97 8.08 -3.57
CA TYR A 60 8.97 7.89 -4.61
C TYR A 60 8.36 8.12 -5.98
N ARG A 61 7.16 7.55 -6.21
CA ARG A 61 6.48 7.71 -7.50
C ARG A 61 6.16 9.17 -7.77
N GLU A 62 5.79 9.89 -6.74
CA GLU A 62 5.47 11.31 -6.89
C GLU A 62 6.71 12.12 -7.18
N GLN A 63 7.79 11.84 -6.48
CA GLN A 63 9.00 12.62 -6.60
C GLN A 63 9.75 12.35 -7.90
N TYR A 64 9.87 11.09 -8.29
CA TYR A 64 10.70 10.70 -9.42
C TYR A 64 9.90 10.34 -10.67
N LYS A 65 8.59 10.36 -10.59
CA LYS A 65 7.70 10.04 -11.71
C LYS A 65 8.00 8.68 -12.30
N SER A 66 8.41 7.75 -11.45
CA SER A 66 8.67 6.39 -11.88
C SER A 66 8.44 5.46 -10.71
N HIS A 67 8.21 4.18 -11.03
CA HIS A 67 7.89 3.20 -10.00
C HIS A 67 9.19 2.63 -9.43
N PRO A 68 9.31 2.54 -8.09
CA PRO A 68 10.53 2.02 -7.49
C PRO A 68 10.66 0.52 -7.70
N THR A 69 11.89 0.04 -7.72
CA THR A 69 12.15 -1.39 -7.71
C THR A 69 12.36 -1.84 -6.27
N SER A 70 12.43 -3.16 -6.08
CA SER A 70 12.72 -3.68 -4.75
C SER A 70 14.07 -3.17 -4.25
N ASN A 71 15.05 -3.12 -5.12
CA ASN A 71 16.38 -2.61 -4.73
C ASN A 71 16.31 -1.15 -4.34
N THR A 72 15.55 -0.35 -5.09
CA THR A 72 15.37 1.04 -4.75
C THR A 72 14.75 1.20 -3.37
N MET A 73 13.76 0.38 -3.06
CA MET A 73 13.10 0.47 -1.77
C MET A 73 14.02 0.11 -0.63
N LEU A 74 14.92 -0.84 -0.84
CA LEU A 74 15.92 -1.16 0.18
C LEU A 74 16.81 0.04 0.48
N THR A 75 17.05 0.88 -0.51
CA THR A 75 17.89 2.05 -0.33
C THR A 75 17.15 3.18 0.40
N VAL A 76 15.88 3.38 0.09
CA VAL A 76 15.17 4.51 0.70
C VAL A 76 14.60 4.19 2.07
N LEU A 77 14.46 2.94 2.41
CA LEU A 77 14.01 2.57 3.74
C LEU A 77 15.16 2.57 4.72
#